data_fb455e04417c35bbfb5379e023af1fbb
#
_entry.id   fb455e04417c35bbfb5379e023af1fbb
#
_cell.length_a   1.000
_cell.length_b   1.000
_cell.length_c   1.000
_cell.angle_alpha   90.00
_cell.angle_beta   90.00
_cell.angle_gamma   90.00
#
_symmetry.space_group_name_H-M   'P 1'
#
loop_
_entity.id
_entity.type
_entity.pdbx_description
1 polymer ?
#
loop_
_entity_poly.entity_id
_entity_poly.type
_entity_poly.pdbx_seq_one_letter_code
_entity_poly.pdbx_strand_id
1 'polypeptide(L)'
;MPQFHYSYWLAPLLIALILFAVSLLIRVRALQSIYREKFPETPRERLFWTALGFFVAVAVVRTLTFLIHNEIGPFHDIQMHGRHIHHLVWGILLLLVTGYGWLLRAGTGDTGTRTWVGRVMSMAYGVGAALTLDEFALWLNLRDVYWEREGRSSLEALSLFAAALAIAALGGAFFRAAARKLIQAKHDQPQR
;
A
#
# COMPACT_ATOMS: atom_id res chain seq x y z
N MET A 1 -25.76 32.36 2.17
CA MET A 1 -24.34 32.43 2.59
C MET A 1 -23.55 31.64 1.57
N PRO A 2 -22.52 32.18 0.94
CA PRO A 2 -21.75 31.45 -0.06
C PRO A 2 -20.90 30.39 0.65
N GLN A 3 -21.25 29.13 0.48
CA GLN A 3 -20.46 28.03 1.03
C GLN A 3 -19.20 27.86 0.17
N PHE A 4 -18.10 27.79 0.85
CA PHE A 4 -16.73 27.81 0.37
C PHE A 4 -16.43 26.71 -0.65
N HIS A 5 -16.22 27.09 -1.91
CA HIS A 5 -15.80 26.23 -3.02
C HIS A 5 -14.33 25.76 -2.98
N TYR A 6 -13.63 25.94 -1.87
CA TYR A 6 -12.17 25.64 -1.77
C TYR A 6 -11.84 24.16 -1.58
N SER A 7 -12.83 23.32 -1.23
CA SER A 7 -12.59 21.93 -0.86
C SER A 7 -12.38 20.97 -2.05
N TYR A 8 -12.84 21.34 -3.24
CA TYR A 8 -12.83 20.45 -4.41
C TYR A 8 -11.42 20.12 -4.94
N TRP A 9 -10.48 21.02 -4.68
CA TRP A 9 -9.13 20.92 -5.23
C TRP A 9 -8.12 20.35 -4.23
N LEU A 10 -8.51 20.15 -2.98
CA LEU A 10 -7.58 19.69 -1.94
C LEU A 10 -7.10 18.24 -2.19
N ALA A 11 -8.01 17.33 -2.51
CA ALA A 11 -7.63 15.95 -2.77
C ALA A 11 -6.75 15.80 -4.04
N PRO A 12 -7.16 16.31 -5.22
CA PRO A 12 -6.29 16.25 -6.39
C PRO A 12 -5.01 17.06 -6.22
N LEU A 13 -5.02 18.16 -5.47
CA LEU A 13 -3.82 18.92 -5.17
C LEU A 13 -2.86 18.14 -4.25
N LEU A 14 -3.38 17.44 -3.25
CA LEU A 14 -2.60 16.57 -2.37
C LEU A 14 -2.00 15.39 -3.15
N ILE A 15 -2.78 14.76 -4.01
CA ILE A 15 -2.31 13.70 -4.89
C ILE A 15 -1.23 14.22 -5.83
N ALA A 16 -1.44 15.37 -6.46
CA ALA A 16 -0.47 15.99 -7.34
C ALA A 16 0.82 16.36 -6.60
N LEU A 17 0.72 16.88 -5.38
CA LEU A 17 1.85 17.22 -4.53
C LEU A 17 2.66 15.98 -4.14
N ILE A 18 1.99 14.89 -3.76
CA ILE A 18 2.64 13.61 -3.43
C ILE A 18 3.34 13.03 -4.66
N LEU A 19 2.66 13.00 -5.80
CA LEU A 19 3.24 12.51 -7.06
C LEU A 19 4.39 13.40 -7.54
N PHE A 20 4.30 14.71 -7.39
CA PHE A 20 5.37 15.65 -7.68
C PHE A 20 6.56 15.45 -6.75
N ALA A 21 6.34 15.31 -5.44
CA ALA A 21 7.39 15.04 -4.46
C ALA A 21 8.10 13.72 -4.74
N VAL A 22 7.35 12.65 -5.07
CA VAL A 22 7.92 11.35 -5.47
C VAL A 22 8.70 11.48 -6.78
N SER A 23 8.18 12.20 -7.77
CA SER A 23 8.86 12.44 -9.04
C SER A 23 10.14 13.26 -8.85
N LEU A 24 10.11 14.27 -7.97
CA LEU A 24 11.29 15.06 -7.61
C LEU A 24 12.34 14.22 -6.88
N LEU A 25 11.91 13.37 -5.93
CA LEU A 25 12.75 12.39 -5.23
C LEU A 25 13.51 11.48 -6.23
N ILE A 26 12.82 11.04 -7.29
CA ILE A 26 13.43 10.18 -8.31
C ILE A 26 14.40 10.95 -9.22
N ARG A 27 14.15 12.23 -9.47
CA ARG A 27 14.92 13.03 -10.44
C ARG A 27 16.16 13.71 -9.88
N VAL A 28 16.22 14.01 -8.59
CA VAL A 28 17.37 14.68 -7.97
C VAL A 28 18.52 13.69 -7.78
N ARG A 29 19.67 13.91 -8.46
CA ARG A 29 20.86 13.02 -8.41
C ARG A 29 21.33 12.72 -6.98
N ALA A 30 21.31 13.70 -6.09
CA ALA A 30 21.67 13.52 -4.68
C ALA A 30 20.73 12.54 -3.97
N LEU A 31 19.42 12.60 -4.25
CA LEU A 31 18.43 11.68 -3.69
C LEU A 31 18.54 10.29 -4.30
N GLN A 32 18.92 10.18 -5.57
CA GLN A 32 19.19 8.88 -6.18
C GLN A 32 20.41 8.18 -5.55
N SER A 33 21.44 8.93 -5.17
CA SER A 33 22.59 8.35 -4.47
C SER A 33 22.20 7.85 -3.08
N ILE A 34 21.47 8.66 -2.31
CA ILE A 34 20.94 8.28 -1.00
C ILE A 34 19.98 7.07 -1.13
N TYR A 35 19.11 7.09 -2.13
CA TYR A 35 18.20 5.97 -2.39
C TYR A 35 18.97 4.67 -2.65
N ARG A 36 20.01 4.70 -3.51
CA ARG A 36 20.85 3.53 -3.80
C ARG A 36 21.63 3.05 -2.59
N GLU A 37 22.08 3.95 -1.74
CA GLU A 37 22.79 3.62 -0.51
C GLU A 37 21.86 2.98 0.54
N LYS A 38 20.68 3.55 0.73
CA LYS A 38 19.72 3.07 1.75
C LYS A 38 18.92 1.83 1.35
N PHE A 39 18.78 1.60 0.04
CA PHE A 39 18.08 0.44 -0.51
C PHE A 39 19.01 -0.43 -1.37
N PRO A 40 20.13 -0.95 -0.82
CA PRO A 40 21.04 -1.84 -1.55
C PRO A 40 20.40 -3.20 -1.84
N GLU A 41 19.43 -3.59 -1.04
CA GLU A 41 18.76 -4.90 -1.11
C GLU A 41 17.38 -4.77 -1.73
N THR A 42 17.13 -5.59 -2.73
CA THR A 42 15.86 -5.68 -3.44
C THR A 42 14.61 -5.85 -2.56
N PRO A 43 14.60 -6.71 -1.51
CA PRO A 43 13.42 -6.86 -0.65
C PRO A 43 13.05 -5.56 0.07
N ARG A 44 14.03 -4.77 0.50
CA ARG A 44 13.77 -3.48 1.16
C ARG A 44 13.19 -2.46 0.19
N GLU A 45 13.68 -2.42 -1.03
CA GLU A 45 13.14 -1.55 -2.07
C GLU A 45 11.67 -1.88 -2.37
N ARG A 46 11.34 -3.16 -2.49
CA ARG A 46 9.95 -3.61 -2.70
C ARG A 46 9.05 -3.21 -1.53
N LEU A 47 9.49 -3.45 -0.30
CA LEU A 47 8.74 -3.07 0.90
C LEU A 47 8.52 -1.56 0.97
N PHE A 48 9.52 -0.75 0.59
CA PHE A 48 9.39 0.70 0.52
C PHE A 48 8.30 1.12 -0.48
N TRP A 49 8.33 0.59 -1.71
CA TRP A 49 7.33 0.92 -2.72
C TRP A 49 5.93 0.40 -2.35
N THR A 50 5.86 -0.77 -1.71
CA THR A 50 4.60 -1.31 -1.16
C THR A 50 4.05 -0.39 -0.07
N ALA A 51 4.88 0.02 0.88
CA ALA A 51 4.46 0.93 1.95
C ALA A 51 4.02 2.28 1.39
N LEU A 52 4.76 2.84 0.43
CA LEU A 52 4.39 4.10 -0.23
C LEU A 52 3.03 3.98 -0.92
N GLY A 53 2.82 2.93 -1.72
CA GLY A 53 1.53 2.67 -2.38
C GLY A 53 0.38 2.50 -1.39
N PHE A 54 0.62 1.76 -0.30
CA PHE A 54 -0.35 1.54 0.76
C PHE A 54 -0.76 2.85 1.43
N PHE A 55 0.18 3.64 1.94
CA PHE A 55 -0.13 4.87 2.66
C PHE A 55 -0.77 5.93 1.75
N VAL A 56 -0.30 6.06 0.51
CA VAL A 56 -0.92 6.97 -0.46
C VAL A 56 -2.36 6.55 -0.75
N ALA A 57 -2.61 5.26 -0.97
CA ALA A 57 -3.95 4.77 -1.24
C ALA A 57 -4.89 4.94 -0.05
N VAL A 58 -4.44 4.63 1.18
CA VAL A 58 -5.23 4.89 2.40
C VAL A 58 -5.59 6.37 2.51
N ALA A 59 -4.62 7.28 2.32
CA ALA A 59 -4.87 8.71 2.39
C ALA A 59 -5.88 9.17 1.32
N VAL A 60 -5.74 8.68 0.09
CA VAL A 60 -6.61 9.04 -1.03
C VAL A 60 -8.01 8.49 -0.82
N VAL A 61 -8.16 7.19 -0.54
CA VAL A 61 -9.49 6.57 -0.42
C VAL A 61 -10.24 7.13 0.78
N ARG A 62 -9.59 7.30 1.94
CA ARG A 62 -10.23 7.92 3.12
C ARG A 62 -10.65 9.36 2.87
N THR A 63 -9.85 10.12 2.14
CA THR A 63 -10.23 11.48 1.76
C THR A 63 -11.43 11.47 0.82
N LEU A 64 -11.43 10.59 -0.19
CA LEU A 64 -12.53 10.49 -1.15
C LEU A 64 -13.82 10.03 -0.48
N THR A 65 -13.79 8.99 0.33
CA THR A 65 -14.98 8.50 1.05
C THR A 65 -15.52 9.54 2.02
N PHE A 66 -14.65 10.31 2.69
CA PHE A 66 -15.06 11.44 3.53
C PHE A 66 -15.74 12.55 2.71
N LEU A 67 -15.19 12.91 1.55
CA LEU A 67 -15.76 13.93 0.67
C LEU A 67 -17.13 13.49 0.13
N ILE A 68 -17.27 12.23 -0.28
CA ILE A 68 -18.53 11.65 -0.78
C ILE A 68 -19.57 11.63 0.33
N HIS A 69 -19.22 11.13 1.52
CA HIS A 69 -20.13 11.03 2.65
C HIS A 69 -20.70 12.38 3.11
N ASN A 70 -19.87 13.44 3.04
CA ASN A 70 -20.27 14.79 3.41
C ASN A 70 -20.82 15.60 2.22
N GLU A 71 -21.05 14.97 1.08
CA GLU A 71 -21.55 15.62 -0.15
C GLU A 71 -20.68 16.81 -0.59
N ILE A 72 -19.36 16.73 -0.35
CA ILE A 72 -18.41 17.77 -0.68
C ILE A 72 -17.83 17.49 -2.07
N GLY A 73 -18.16 18.30 -3.06
CA GLY A 73 -17.58 18.24 -4.38
C GLY A 73 -18.37 17.42 -5.40
N PRO A 74 -17.78 17.18 -6.57
CA PRO A 74 -18.42 16.45 -7.66
C PRO A 74 -18.28 14.92 -7.51
N PHE A 75 -17.79 14.45 -6.38
CA PHE A 75 -17.54 13.03 -6.15
C PHE A 75 -18.82 12.32 -5.74
N HIS A 76 -19.10 11.22 -6.41
CA HIS A 76 -20.26 10.37 -6.13
C HIS A 76 -19.83 8.91 -6.09
N ASP A 77 -20.64 8.09 -5.46
CA ASP A 77 -20.44 6.64 -5.41
C ASP A 77 -20.47 6.04 -6.83
N ILE A 78 -19.58 5.08 -7.06
CA ILE A 78 -19.56 4.33 -8.32
C ILE A 78 -20.69 3.32 -8.29
N GLN A 79 -21.71 3.58 -9.11
CA GLN A 79 -22.83 2.68 -9.29
C GLN A 79 -22.75 1.97 -10.64
N MET A 80 -22.92 0.65 -10.66
CA MET A 80 -23.03 -0.14 -11.86
C MET A 80 -24.31 -1.00 -11.81
N HIS A 81 -25.21 -0.78 -12.78
CA HIS A 81 -26.52 -1.46 -12.81
C HIS A 81 -27.32 -1.34 -11.50
N GLY A 82 -27.29 -0.16 -10.85
CA GLY A 82 -28.01 0.08 -9.60
C GLY A 82 -27.39 -0.55 -8.35
N ARG A 83 -26.18 -1.11 -8.45
CA ARG A 83 -25.41 -1.63 -7.32
C ARG A 83 -24.23 -0.70 -7.01
N HIS A 84 -24.06 -0.39 -5.73
CA HIS A 84 -22.86 0.28 -5.23
C HIS A 84 -21.67 -0.68 -5.36
N ILE A 85 -20.61 -0.25 -6.06
CA ILE A 85 -19.38 -1.03 -6.18
C ILE A 85 -18.38 -0.48 -5.19
N HIS A 86 -18.11 -1.28 -4.18
CA HIS A 86 -17.10 -0.99 -3.19
C HIS A 86 -15.70 -1.01 -3.79
N HIS A 87 -14.83 -0.12 -3.35
CA HIS A 87 -13.43 -0.06 -3.81
C HIS A 87 -12.61 -1.30 -3.43
N LEU A 88 -13.08 -2.08 -2.49
CA LEU A 88 -12.63 -3.42 -2.16
C LEU A 88 -12.46 -4.33 -3.39
N VAL A 89 -13.43 -4.30 -4.33
CA VAL A 89 -13.40 -5.13 -5.54
C VAL A 89 -12.15 -4.82 -6.36
N TRP A 90 -11.86 -3.53 -6.54
CA TRP A 90 -10.66 -3.09 -7.25
C TRP A 90 -9.39 -3.45 -6.50
N GLY A 91 -9.43 -3.39 -5.15
CA GLY A 91 -8.33 -3.82 -4.29
C GLY A 91 -7.99 -5.30 -4.51
N ILE A 92 -8.99 -6.18 -4.46
CA ILE A 92 -8.82 -7.62 -4.67
C ILE A 92 -8.30 -7.90 -6.08
N LEU A 93 -8.89 -7.31 -7.11
CA LEU A 93 -8.45 -7.50 -8.49
C LEU A 93 -6.99 -7.08 -8.66
N LEU A 94 -6.59 -5.97 -8.07
CA LEU A 94 -5.21 -5.49 -8.13
C LEU A 94 -4.24 -6.43 -7.42
N LEU A 95 -4.62 -6.99 -6.26
CA LEU A 95 -3.83 -8.00 -5.57
C LEU A 95 -3.70 -9.28 -6.39
N LEU A 96 -4.77 -9.75 -7.03
CA LEU A 96 -4.75 -10.93 -7.90
C LEU A 96 -3.84 -10.73 -9.12
N VAL A 97 -3.96 -9.57 -9.80
CA VAL A 97 -3.12 -9.24 -10.95
C VAL A 97 -1.65 -9.14 -10.56
N THR A 98 -1.32 -8.47 -9.47
CA THR A 98 0.07 -8.36 -8.99
C THR A 98 0.62 -9.70 -8.52
N GLY A 99 -0.19 -10.50 -7.80
CA GLY A 99 0.19 -11.85 -7.38
C GLY A 99 0.45 -12.77 -8.57
N TYR A 100 -0.45 -12.75 -9.56
CA TYR A 100 -0.27 -13.49 -10.79
C TYR A 100 0.98 -13.05 -11.58
N GLY A 101 1.21 -11.74 -11.67
CA GLY A 101 2.42 -11.20 -12.29
C GLY A 101 3.70 -11.71 -11.62
N TRP A 102 3.71 -11.83 -10.28
CA TRP A 102 4.86 -12.41 -9.56
C TRP A 102 5.03 -13.90 -9.81
N LEU A 103 3.96 -14.66 -9.95
CA LEU A 103 4.03 -16.07 -10.36
C LEU A 103 4.68 -16.22 -11.74
N LEU A 104 4.42 -15.30 -12.65
CA LEU A 104 5.08 -15.18 -13.95
C LEU A 104 6.50 -14.59 -13.88
N ARG A 105 7.04 -14.36 -12.66
CA ARG A 105 8.34 -13.73 -12.43
C ARG A 105 8.49 -12.32 -12.99
N ALA A 106 7.39 -11.61 -13.26
CA ALA A 106 7.44 -10.23 -13.68
C ALA A 106 8.10 -9.35 -12.60
N GLY A 107 9.10 -8.58 -12.99
CA GLY A 107 9.85 -7.72 -12.06
C GLY A 107 10.73 -8.45 -11.02
N THR A 108 11.02 -9.76 -11.20
CA THR A 108 11.77 -10.57 -10.21
C THR A 108 13.14 -11.08 -10.68
N GLY A 109 13.59 -10.80 -11.91
CA GLY A 109 14.92 -11.23 -12.43
C GLY A 109 16.09 -10.47 -11.78
N ASP A 110 17.33 -10.95 -11.97
CA ASP A 110 18.54 -10.38 -11.39
C ASP A 110 18.79 -8.92 -11.80
N THR A 111 18.32 -8.54 -12.97
CA THR A 111 18.25 -7.15 -13.46
C THR A 111 16.88 -6.52 -13.19
N GLY A 112 15.85 -7.31 -12.91
CA GLY A 112 14.46 -6.92 -12.92
C GLY A 112 13.94 -6.27 -11.65
N THR A 113 14.60 -6.47 -10.53
CA THR A 113 14.12 -6.00 -9.22
C THR A 113 14.31 -4.51 -9.00
N ARG A 114 15.24 -3.90 -9.70
CA ARG A 114 15.39 -2.45 -9.79
C ARG A 114 14.73 -1.87 -11.04
N THR A 115 14.00 -2.71 -11.80
CA THR A 115 13.24 -2.23 -12.93
C THR A 115 12.00 -1.47 -12.46
N TRP A 116 11.55 -0.56 -13.27
CA TRP A 116 10.28 0.12 -13.04
C TRP A 116 9.11 -0.86 -12.85
N VAL A 117 9.14 -2.04 -13.50
CA VAL A 117 8.11 -3.09 -13.36
C VAL A 117 8.03 -3.59 -11.92
N GLY A 118 9.16 -3.93 -11.28
CA GLY A 118 9.18 -4.38 -9.89
C GLY A 118 8.66 -3.31 -8.92
N ARG A 119 8.98 -2.04 -9.16
CA ARG A 119 8.49 -0.90 -8.36
C ARG A 119 6.99 -0.72 -8.52
N VAL A 120 6.52 -0.70 -9.77
CA VAL A 120 5.09 -0.57 -10.08
C VAL A 120 4.28 -1.72 -9.47
N MET A 121 4.74 -2.95 -9.60
CA MET A 121 4.06 -4.10 -8.99
C MET A 121 4.04 -4.03 -7.47
N SER A 122 5.15 -3.62 -6.83
CA SER A 122 5.20 -3.44 -5.38
C SER A 122 4.26 -2.34 -4.91
N MET A 123 4.23 -1.22 -5.63
CA MET A 123 3.30 -0.12 -5.34
C MET A 123 1.83 -0.56 -5.56
N ALA A 124 1.54 -1.25 -6.66
CA ALA A 124 0.22 -1.77 -6.97
C ALA A 124 -0.27 -2.77 -5.90
N TYR A 125 0.62 -3.62 -5.39
CA TYR A 125 0.30 -4.49 -4.27
C TYR A 125 -0.08 -3.70 -3.01
N GLY A 126 0.68 -2.65 -2.69
CA GLY A 126 0.36 -1.77 -1.56
C GLY A 126 -0.98 -1.07 -1.71
N VAL A 127 -1.28 -0.55 -2.90
CA VAL A 127 -2.58 0.06 -3.22
C VAL A 127 -3.69 -0.98 -3.09
N GLY A 128 -3.53 -2.17 -3.66
CA GLY A 128 -4.52 -3.25 -3.57
C GLY A 128 -4.81 -3.65 -2.12
N ALA A 129 -3.75 -3.79 -1.30
CA ALA A 129 -3.89 -4.08 0.12
C ALA A 129 -4.64 -2.97 0.88
N ALA A 130 -4.35 -1.70 0.59
CA ALA A 130 -5.03 -0.57 1.19
C ALA A 130 -6.52 -0.56 0.89
N LEU A 131 -6.90 -0.66 -0.40
CA LEU A 131 -8.29 -0.68 -0.84
C LEU A 131 -9.06 -1.86 -0.25
N THR A 132 -8.41 -3.02 -0.14
CA THR A 132 -9.02 -4.23 0.41
C THR A 132 -9.23 -4.12 1.93
N LEU A 133 -8.23 -3.64 2.66
CA LEU A 133 -8.29 -3.56 4.13
C LEU A 133 -9.11 -2.37 4.61
N ASP A 134 -9.27 -1.33 3.80
CA ASP A 134 -10.11 -0.19 4.16
C ASP A 134 -11.59 -0.56 4.32
N GLU A 135 -12.03 -1.58 3.61
CA GLU A 135 -13.38 -2.15 3.74
C GLU A 135 -13.41 -3.52 4.45
N PHE A 136 -12.41 -3.82 5.30
CA PHE A 136 -12.34 -5.08 6.05
C PHE A 136 -13.58 -5.33 6.90
N ALA A 137 -14.15 -4.28 7.49
CA ALA A 137 -15.37 -4.35 8.28
C ALA A 137 -16.58 -4.87 7.48
N LEU A 138 -16.65 -4.56 6.18
CA LEU A 138 -17.70 -5.08 5.29
C LEU A 138 -17.62 -6.60 5.15
N TRP A 139 -16.43 -7.18 5.12
CA TRP A 139 -16.25 -8.64 5.08
C TRP A 139 -16.71 -9.31 6.36
N LEU A 140 -16.38 -8.73 7.50
CA LEU A 140 -16.74 -9.30 8.81
C LEU A 140 -18.23 -9.26 9.06
N ASN A 141 -18.90 -8.19 8.64
CA ASN A 141 -20.30 -7.95 8.97
C ASN A 141 -21.26 -8.29 7.83
N LEU A 142 -20.74 -8.60 6.62
CA LEU A 142 -21.49 -8.86 5.39
C LEU A 142 -22.53 -7.76 5.06
N ARG A 143 -22.28 -6.54 5.52
CA ARG A 143 -23.05 -5.32 5.28
C ARG A 143 -22.13 -4.11 5.32
N ASP A 144 -22.53 -3.03 4.70
CA ASP A 144 -21.79 -1.78 4.77
C ASP A 144 -21.94 -1.14 6.15
N VAL A 145 -20.83 -1.15 6.90
CA VAL A 145 -20.70 -0.59 8.25
C VAL A 145 -19.58 0.46 8.33
N TYR A 146 -19.17 1.00 7.19
CA TYR A 146 -18.00 1.86 7.09
C TYR A 146 -18.01 3.03 8.08
N TRP A 147 -19.18 3.65 8.29
CA TRP A 147 -19.39 4.79 9.18
C TRP A 147 -19.95 4.41 10.56
N GLU A 148 -20.20 3.14 10.79
CA GLU A 148 -20.69 2.62 12.07
C GLU A 148 -19.52 2.29 13.03
N ARG A 149 -19.85 1.89 14.27
CA ARG A 149 -18.84 1.50 15.27
C ARG A 149 -18.03 0.28 14.82
N GLU A 150 -18.65 -0.64 14.12
CA GLU A 150 -18.09 -1.85 13.55
C GLU A 150 -17.03 -1.54 12.46
N GLY A 151 -17.13 -0.40 11.82
CA GLY A 151 -16.13 0.11 10.84
C GLY A 151 -14.73 0.30 11.42
N ARG A 152 -14.58 0.33 12.75
CA ARG A 152 -13.26 0.39 13.42
C ARG A 152 -12.37 -0.80 13.08
N SER A 153 -12.93 -1.98 12.80
CA SER A 153 -12.15 -3.17 12.43
C SER A 153 -11.34 -2.96 11.15
N SER A 154 -11.79 -2.11 10.23
CA SER A 154 -10.99 -1.70 9.07
C SER A 154 -9.76 -0.90 9.48
N LEU A 155 -9.89 0.04 10.43
CA LEU A 155 -8.75 0.82 10.94
C LEU A 155 -7.75 -0.07 11.67
N GLU A 156 -8.23 -1.05 12.42
CA GLU A 156 -7.37 -2.04 13.09
C GLU A 156 -6.60 -2.89 12.07
N ALA A 157 -7.28 -3.39 11.03
CA ALA A 157 -6.65 -4.16 9.97
C ALA A 157 -5.59 -3.34 9.20
N LEU A 158 -5.90 -2.08 8.84
CA LEU A 158 -4.95 -1.16 8.23
C LEU A 158 -3.74 -0.92 9.11
N SER A 159 -3.95 -0.71 10.43
CA SER A 159 -2.89 -0.45 11.39
C SER A 159 -1.99 -1.66 11.58
N LEU A 160 -2.55 -2.88 11.67
CA LEU A 160 -1.79 -4.12 11.76
C LEU A 160 -0.94 -4.35 10.52
N PHE A 161 -1.50 -4.13 9.33
CA PHE A 161 -0.73 -4.28 8.09
C PHE A 161 0.36 -3.21 7.97
N ALA A 162 0.08 -1.97 8.34
CA ALA A 162 1.09 -0.90 8.40
C ALA A 162 2.24 -1.24 9.35
N ALA A 163 1.93 -1.77 10.54
CA ALA A 163 2.93 -2.23 11.50
C ALA A 163 3.76 -3.39 10.93
N ALA A 164 3.12 -4.37 10.28
CA ALA A 164 3.82 -5.48 9.62
C ALA A 164 4.77 -4.98 8.53
N LEU A 165 4.36 -4.03 7.70
CA LEU A 165 5.22 -3.40 6.69
C LEU A 165 6.40 -2.67 7.33
N ALA A 166 6.17 -1.92 8.41
CA ALA A 166 7.22 -1.22 9.13
C ALA A 166 8.24 -2.19 9.74
N ILE A 167 7.77 -3.24 10.40
CA ILE A 167 8.63 -4.30 10.97
C ILE A 167 9.44 -4.99 9.87
N ALA A 168 8.82 -5.34 8.73
CA ALA A 168 9.50 -5.97 7.62
C ALA A 168 10.55 -5.06 6.98
N ALA A 169 10.24 -3.77 6.81
CA ALA A 169 11.15 -2.79 6.23
C ALA A 169 12.34 -2.45 7.14
N LEU A 170 12.10 -2.28 8.45
CA LEU A 170 13.11 -1.88 9.42
C LEU A 170 13.83 -3.09 10.04
N GLY A 171 13.09 -4.15 10.35
CA GLY A 171 13.57 -5.34 11.05
C GLY A 171 14.20 -6.42 10.15
N GLY A 172 14.09 -6.32 8.84
CA GLY A 172 14.48 -7.39 7.91
C GLY A 172 15.94 -7.86 8.06
N ALA A 173 16.88 -6.96 8.37
CA ALA A 173 18.27 -7.32 8.63
C ALA A 173 18.42 -8.13 9.91
N PHE A 174 17.72 -7.74 10.98
CA PHE A 174 17.71 -8.42 12.27
C PHE A 174 17.14 -9.83 12.15
N PHE A 175 15.96 -9.97 11.53
CA PHE A 175 15.31 -11.29 11.38
C PHE A 175 16.14 -12.25 10.53
N ARG A 176 16.78 -11.78 9.45
CA ARG A 176 17.71 -12.59 8.64
C ARG A 176 18.93 -13.03 9.43
N ALA A 177 19.50 -12.15 10.26
CA ALA A 177 20.64 -12.50 11.11
C ALA A 177 20.24 -13.51 12.19
N ALA A 178 19.08 -13.33 12.82
CA ALA A 178 18.55 -14.27 13.81
C ALA A 178 18.26 -15.64 13.20
N ALA A 179 17.60 -15.69 12.03
CA ALA A 179 17.32 -16.94 11.32
C ALA A 179 18.61 -17.69 10.96
N ARG A 180 19.64 -16.99 10.45
CA ARG A 180 20.93 -17.61 10.15
C ARG A 180 21.59 -18.22 11.38
N LYS A 181 21.60 -17.50 12.51
CA LYS A 181 22.15 -18.03 13.78
C LYS A 181 21.41 -19.25 14.27
N LEU A 182 20.07 -19.26 14.19
CA LEU A 182 19.25 -20.42 14.60
C LEU A 182 19.51 -21.66 13.72
N ILE A 183 19.65 -21.46 12.40
CA ILE A 183 19.97 -22.57 11.47
C ILE A 183 21.37 -23.11 11.72
N GLN A 184 22.36 -22.25 11.95
CA GLN A 184 23.73 -22.67 12.30
C GLN A 184 23.76 -23.44 13.61
N ALA A 185 23.12 -22.96 14.68
CA ALA A 185 23.06 -23.63 15.96
C ALA A 185 22.42 -25.03 15.90
N LYS A 186 21.45 -25.23 14.94
CA LYS A 186 20.87 -26.55 14.72
C LYS A 186 21.81 -27.52 13.99
N HIS A 187 22.70 -26.99 13.12
CA HIS A 187 23.69 -27.82 12.40
C HIS A 187 24.89 -28.22 13.31
N ASP A 188 25.22 -27.38 14.29
CA ASP A 188 26.34 -27.59 15.21
C ASP A 188 25.97 -28.50 16.38
N GLN A 189 24.73 -29.00 16.49
CA GLN A 189 24.38 -30.03 17.47
C GLN A 189 24.92 -31.38 17.00
N PRO A 190 25.86 -32.01 17.75
CA PRO A 190 26.36 -33.35 17.42
C PRO A 190 25.20 -34.33 17.45
N GLN A 191 25.07 -35.11 16.37
CA GLN A 191 24.13 -36.22 16.33
C GLN A 191 24.50 -37.19 17.45
N ARG A 192 23.69 -37.23 18.49
CA ARG A 192 23.76 -38.23 19.54
C ARG A 192 22.94 -39.45 19.16
#